data_64becdfeda759994a7a3f9f2ff12151a
#
_entry.id   64becdfeda759994a7a3f9f2ff12151a
#
_cell.length_a   1.000
_cell.length_b   1.000
_cell.length_c   1.000
_cell.angle_alpha   90.00
_cell.angle_beta   90.00
_cell.angle_gamma   90.00
#
_symmetry.space_group_name_H-M   'P 1'
#
loop_
_entity.id
_entity.type
_entity.pdbx_description
1 polymer ?
#
loop_
_entity_poly.entity_id
_entity_poly.type
_entity_poly.pdbx_seq_one_letter_code
_entity_poly.pdbx_strand_id
1 'polypeptide(L)'
;MFGINILGTGSYSPSVKVSNDDMSKIVETNDEWISTRTGIKNRFLTDGESAWKMGANAAKKAIESAGIDPEQIGLVIGTTVTPDFYTPSLASLVQNAVGAVNAAAFDLGAACSGFAYAVDAARRYLQTDDDLKYVLVVSSEILSRFVDYTDRATCVLFGDGAGAAVIERSDKLFTSFIGSDGSGAKFLYAKHKFGRHPFRTTDADDYGEDFTSTNEFLFQDGKEVYKFATKALPTAAQNAADKIGLDVT
;
A
#
# COMPACT_ATOMS: atom_id res chain seq x y z
N MET A 1 -9.05 25.15 -9.83
CA MET A 1 -8.17 24.08 -9.34
C MET A 1 -8.52 22.86 -10.17
N PHE A 2 -7.59 22.33 -10.95
CA PHE A 2 -7.85 21.16 -11.78
C PHE A 2 -8.00 19.91 -10.91
N GLY A 3 -8.93 19.05 -11.27
CA GLY A 3 -9.05 17.72 -10.70
C GLY A 3 -8.24 16.70 -11.47
N ILE A 4 -8.54 15.45 -11.20
CA ILE A 4 -7.98 14.30 -11.89
C ILE A 4 -9.08 13.38 -12.36
N ASN A 5 -8.75 12.53 -13.31
CA ASN A 5 -9.56 11.40 -13.74
C ASN A 5 -8.74 10.13 -13.65
N ILE A 6 -9.34 9.06 -13.17
CA ILE A 6 -8.76 7.71 -13.23
C ILE A 6 -9.24 7.08 -14.53
N LEU A 7 -8.33 6.96 -15.50
CA LEU A 7 -8.62 6.44 -16.83
C LEU A 7 -8.77 4.94 -16.85
N GLY A 8 -7.91 4.26 -16.10
CA GLY A 8 -7.90 2.81 -16.06
C GLY A 8 -7.38 2.31 -14.72
N THR A 9 -7.84 1.14 -14.33
CA THR A 9 -7.40 0.45 -13.13
C THR A 9 -7.03 -0.99 -13.45
N GLY A 10 -6.13 -1.55 -12.65
CA GLY A 10 -5.76 -2.95 -12.74
C GLY A 10 -5.43 -3.53 -11.38
N SER A 11 -5.62 -4.82 -11.23
CA SER A 11 -5.30 -5.54 -10.01
C SER A 11 -4.64 -6.87 -10.32
N TYR A 12 -3.88 -7.35 -9.35
CA TYR A 12 -3.27 -8.67 -9.36
C TYR A 12 -3.42 -9.32 -7.99
N SER A 13 -3.93 -10.55 -7.98
CA SER A 13 -3.97 -11.42 -6.81
C SER A 13 -3.07 -12.62 -7.11
N PRO A 14 -2.15 -13.00 -6.20
CA PRO A 14 -1.33 -14.19 -6.38
C PRO A 14 -2.16 -15.47 -6.34
N SER A 15 -1.53 -16.60 -6.65
CA SER A 15 -2.23 -17.85 -6.98
C SER A 15 -2.75 -18.63 -5.79
N VAL A 16 -2.13 -18.50 -4.61
CA VAL A 16 -2.50 -19.29 -3.42
C VAL A 16 -3.67 -18.63 -2.71
N LYS A 17 -4.87 -19.19 -2.91
CA LYS A 17 -6.08 -18.75 -2.20
C LYS A 17 -6.24 -19.53 -0.91
N VAL A 18 -6.26 -18.84 0.22
CA VAL A 18 -6.39 -19.40 1.57
C VAL A 18 -7.73 -18.99 2.17
N SER A 19 -8.55 -19.96 2.53
CA SER A 19 -9.85 -19.75 3.19
C SER A 19 -9.70 -19.58 4.71
N ASN A 20 -10.80 -19.19 5.37
CA ASN A 20 -10.84 -19.17 6.84
C ASN A 20 -10.71 -20.59 7.44
N ASP A 21 -11.24 -21.61 6.75
CA ASP A 21 -11.09 -23.00 7.17
C ASP A 21 -9.63 -23.49 7.05
N ASP A 22 -8.87 -22.97 6.07
CA ASP A 22 -7.44 -23.26 5.99
C ASP A 22 -6.68 -22.59 7.15
N MET A 23 -7.05 -21.36 7.53
CA MET A 23 -6.46 -20.70 8.70
C MET A 23 -6.72 -21.44 10.00
N SER A 24 -7.89 -22.09 10.14
CA SER A 24 -8.22 -22.89 11.33
C SER A 24 -7.35 -24.14 11.52
N LYS A 25 -6.61 -24.55 10.48
CA LYS A 25 -5.65 -25.66 10.56
C LYS A 25 -4.32 -25.26 11.20
N ILE A 26 -4.02 -23.96 11.26
CA ILE A 26 -2.72 -23.45 11.75
C ILE A 26 -2.84 -22.61 13.03
N VAL A 27 -3.99 -21.97 13.29
CA VAL A 27 -4.24 -21.21 14.51
C VAL A 27 -5.65 -21.50 15.03
N GLU A 28 -5.88 -21.29 16.32
CA GLU A 28 -7.18 -21.51 16.97
C GLU A 28 -8.18 -20.43 16.53
N THR A 29 -8.92 -20.69 15.44
CA THR A 29 -9.92 -19.81 14.84
C THR A 29 -10.97 -20.59 14.06
N ASN A 30 -11.97 -19.89 13.49
CA ASN A 30 -12.95 -20.47 12.56
C ASN A 30 -13.52 -19.37 11.63
N ASP A 31 -14.28 -19.78 10.60
CA ASP A 31 -14.86 -18.83 9.63
C ASP A 31 -15.82 -17.85 10.31
N GLU A 32 -16.65 -18.27 11.25
CA GLU A 32 -17.57 -17.37 11.95
C GLU A 32 -16.84 -16.27 12.71
N TRP A 33 -15.79 -16.66 13.45
CA TRP A 33 -14.98 -15.72 14.24
C TRP A 33 -14.30 -14.67 13.36
N ILE A 34 -13.70 -15.09 12.25
CA ILE A 34 -13.01 -14.18 11.32
C ILE A 34 -14.04 -13.29 10.59
N SER A 35 -15.06 -13.91 10.00
CA SER A 35 -16.02 -13.22 9.14
C SER A 35 -16.85 -12.16 9.87
N THR A 36 -17.29 -12.46 11.10
CA THR A 36 -18.12 -11.52 11.89
C THR A 36 -17.33 -10.28 12.33
N ARG A 37 -15.99 -10.40 12.50
CA ARG A 37 -15.13 -9.30 12.96
C ARG A 37 -14.49 -8.51 11.84
N THR A 38 -14.25 -9.14 10.70
CA THR A 38 -13.43 -8.56 9.63
C THR A 38 -14.11 -8.52 8.26
N GLY A 39 -15.15 -9.33 8.06
CA GLY A 39 -15.73 -9.53 6.74
C GLY A 39 -14.89 -10.41 5.81
N ILE A 40 -13.68 -10.80 6.21
CA ILE A 40 -12.75 -11.56 5.37
C ILE A 40 -13.22 -13.00 5.24
N LYS A 41 -13.32 -13.49 4.00
CA LYS A 41 -13.62 -14.88 3.67
C LYS A 41 -12.40 -15.64 3.17
N ASN A 42 -11.55 -14.95 2.42
CA ASN A 42 -10.33 -15.52 1.83
C ASN A 42 -9.23 -14.47 1.83
N ARG A 43 -7.96 -14.92 1.75
CA ARG A 43 -6.80 -14.10 1.42
C ARG A 43 -6.01 -14.78 0.32
N PHE A 44 -5.23 -14.01 -0.40
CA PHE A 44 -4.33 -14.52 -1.43
C PHE A 44 -2.89 -14.37 -0.93
N LEU A 45 -2.09 -15.38 -1.12
CA LEU A 45 -0.68 -15.40 -0.72
C LEU A 45 0.18 -15.75 -1.93
N THR A 46 1.37 -15.16 -2.00
CA THR A 46 2.34 -15.48 -3.04
C THR A 46 2.97 -16.86 -2.82
N ASP A 47 3.26 -17.55 -3.91
CA ASP A 47 4.10 -18.75 -3.93
C ASP A 47 5.47 -18.42 -4.57
N GLY A 48 6.17 -17.45 -3.95
CA GLY A 48 7.49 -17.00 -4.41
C GLY A 48 7.49 -15.87 -5.44
N GLU A 49 6.35 -15.30 -5.78
CA GLU A 49 6.28 -14.11 -6.62
C GLU A 49 6.89 -12.89 -5.92
N SER A 50 7.49 -11.99 -6.66
CA SER A 50 8.01 -10.72 -6.17
C SER A 50 6.96 -9.60 -6.21
N ALA A 51 7.04 -8.66 -5.27
CA ALA A 51 6.13 -7.52 -5.20
C ALA A 51 6.15 -6.70 -6.50
N TRP A 52 7.34 -6.46 -7.09
CA TRP A 52 7.43 -5.70 -8.33
C TRP A 52 6.75 -6.41 -9.52
N LYS A 53 6.81 -7.75 -9.60
CA LYS A 53 6.12 -8.51 -10.67
C LYS A 53 4.60 -8.43 -10.52
N MET A 54 4.10 -8.55 -9.29
CA MET A 54 2.67 -8.36 -9.02
C MET A 54 2.24 -6.93 -9.37
N GLY A 55 3.03 -5.92 -8.96
CA GLY A 55 2.81 -4.52 -9.34
C GLY A 55 2.80 -4.29 -10.85
N ALA A 56 3.76 -4.86 -11.58
CA ALA A 56 3.82 -4.77 -13.04
C ALA A 56 2.60 -5.42 -13.73
N ASN A 57 2.12 -6.56 -13.21
CA ASN A 57 0.92 -7.22 -13.74
C ASN A 57 -0.36 -6.39 -13.51
N ALA A 58 -0.48 -5.75 -12.34
CA ALA A 58 -1.56 -4.82 -12.07
C ALA A 58 -1.47 -3.57 -12.97
N ALA A 59 -0.26 -3.01 -13.12
CA ALA A 59 0.00 -1.84 -13.93
C ALA A 59 -0.30 -2.08 -15.42
N LYS A 60 0.08 -3.23 -16.00
CA LYS A 60 -0.27 -3.60 -17.37
C LYS A 60 -1.78 -3.59 -17.63
N LYS A 61 -2.56 -4.16 -16.71
CA LYS A 61 -4.02 -4.14 -16.78
C LYS A 61 -4.59 -2.73 -16.67
N ALA A 62 -4.01 -1.87 -15.82
CA ALA A 62 -4.43 -0.49 -15.69
C ALA A 62 -4.17 0.31 -16.98
N ILE A 63 -3.01 0.12 -17.62
CA ILE A 63 -2.62 0.75 -18.89
C ILE A 63 -3.52 0.26 -20.02
N GLU A 64 -3.77 -1.05 -20.11
CA GLU A 64 -4.70 -1.64 -21.07
C GLU A 64 -6.13 -1.10 -20.89
N SER A 65 -6.62 -1.04 -19.64
CA SER A 65 -7.93 -0.47 -19.30
C SER A 65 -8.03 1.01 -19.64
N ALA A 66 -6.94 1.76 -19.51
CA ALA A 66 -6.85 3.17 -19.89
C ALA A 66 -6.79 3.39 -21.41
N GLY A 67 -6.41 2.39 -22.19
CA GLY A 67 -6.26 2.47 -23.65
C GLY A 67 -5.15 3.41 -24.10
N ILE A 68 -4.07 3.55 -23.33
CA ILE A 68 -2.94 4.44 -23.64
C ILE A 68 -1.68 3.66 -24.00
N ASP A 69 -0.76 4.31 -24.71
CA ASP A 69 0.58 3.80 -24.92
C ASP A 69 1.42 4.02 -23.63
N PRO A 70 2.12 2.99 -23.10
CA PRO A 70 2.99 3.14 -21.93
C PRO A 70 4.04 4.25 -22.08
N GLU A 71 4.53 4.55 -23.27
CA GLU A 71 5.50 5.62 -23.53
C GLU A 71 4.95 7.03 -23.25
N GLN A 72 3.61 7.18 -23.15
CA GLN A 72 2.95 8.43 -22.81
C GLN A 72 2.91 8.70 -21.29
N ILE A 73 3.25 7.69 -20.47
CA ILE A 73 3.36 7.87 -19.01
C ILE A 73 4.64 8.64 -18.73
N GLY A 74 4.50 9.79 -18.07
CA GLY A 74 5.64 10.63 -17.69
C GLY A 74 6.10 10.42 -16.24
N LEU A 75 5.28 9.76 -15.41
CA LEU A 75 5.62 9.51 -14.00
C LEU A 75 5.03 8.19 -13.52
N VAL A 76 5.85 7.40 -12.80
CA VAL A 76 5.43 6.21 -12.05
C VAL A 76 5.67 6.44 -10.56
N ILE A 77 4.62 6.32 -9.74
CA ILE A 77 4.71 6.39 -8.27
C ILE A 77 4.39 5.02 -7.71
N GLY A 78 5.38 4.40 -7.08
CA GLY A 78 5.23 3.12 -6.36
C GLY A 78 4.89 3.33 -4.89
N THR A 79 4.11 2.42 -4.31
CA THR A 79 3.91 2.37 -2.86
C THR A 79 4.03 0.95 -2.36
N THR A 80 4.87 0.74 -1.35
CA THR A 80 5.05 -0.56 -0.71
C THR A 80 5.72 -0.41 0.65
N VAL A 81 5.40 -1.30 1.58
CA VAL A 81 6.13 -1.53 2.82
C VAL A 81 6.90 -2.85 2.79
N THR A 82 6.75 -3.61 1.70
CA THR A 82 7.37 -4.93 1.49
C THR A 82 8.19 -4.96 0.19
N PRO A 83 9.09 -4.01 -0.03
CA PRO A 83 9.87 -3.96 -1.27
C PRO A 83 10.73 -5.22 -1.41
N ASP A 84 10.94 -5.66 -2.65
CA ASP A 84 11.85 -6.78 -2.93
C ASP A 84 13.33 -6.39 -2.74
N PHE A 85 13.62 -5.09 -2.92
CA PHE A 85 14.98 -4.54 -2.86
C PHE A 85 14.98 -3.19 -2.12
N TYR A 86 16.07 -2.85 -1.46
CA TYR A 86 16.30 -1.47 -0.99
C TYR A 86 16.48 -0.51 -2.17
N THR A 87 17.12 -1.00 -3.21
CA THR A 87 17.33 -0.34 -4.51
C THR A 87 17.54 -1.44 -5.56
N PRO A 88 16.94 -1.33 -6.75
CA PRO A 88 16.08 -0.25 -7.24
C PRO A 88 14.70 -0.19 -6.55
N SER A 89 13.98 0.94 -6.73
CA SER A 89 12.61 1.13 -6.24
C SER A 89 11.60 0.21 -6.94
N LEU A 90 10.46 -0.06 -6.30
CA LEU A 90 9.31 -0.73 -6.91
C LEU A 90 8.90 -0.01 -8.21
N ALA A 91 8.77 1.32 -8.14
CA ALA A 91 8.37 2.14 -9.29
C ALA A 91 9.31 1.99 -10.48
N SER A 92 10.64 1.97 -10.27
CA SER A 92 11.61 1.82 -11.35
C SER A 92 11.52 0.43 -12.02
N LEU A 93 11.30 -0.62 -11.23
CA LEU A 93 11.14 -1.96 -11.76
C LEU A 93 9.84 -2.11 -12.56
N VAL A 94 8.74 -1.54 -12.06
CA VAL A 94 7.46 -1.52 -12.76
C VAL A 94 7.55 -0.68 -14.02
N GLN A 95 8.15 0.52 -13.96
CA GLN A 95 8.36 1.42 -15.09
C GLN A 95 8.99 0.70 -16.29
N ASN A 96 10.09 -0.02 -16.04
CA ASN A 96 10.76 -0.82 -17.06
C ASN A 96 9.87 -1.99 -17.55
N ALA A 97 9.22 -2.71 -16.65
CA ALA A 97 8.42 -3.90 -16.98
C ALA A 97 7.17 -3.60 -17.79
N VAL A 98 6.63 -2.37 -17.71
CA VAL A 98 5.46 -1.94 -18.50
C VAL A 98 5.83 -1.18 -19.76
N GLY A 99 7.12 -0.85 -19.97
CA GLY A 99 7.58 -0.09 -21.13
C GLY A 99 7.36 1.42 -21.03
N ALA A 100 7.19 1.97 -19.85
CA ALA A 100 7.03 3.43 -19.62
C ALA A 100 8.40 4.15 -19.68
N VAL A 101 9.10 4.02 -20.80
CA VAL A 101 10.51 4.41 -20.94
C VAL A 101 10.79 5.90 -20.72
N ASN A 102 9.78 6.74 -20.91
CA ASN A 102 9.90 8.19 -20.74
C ASN A 102 9.56 8.66 -19.32
N ALA A 103 9.13 7.75 -18.44
CA ALA A 103 8.65 8.12 -17.11
C ALA A 103 9.79 8.28 -16.10
N ALA A 104 9.72 9.32 -15.29
CA ALA A 104 10.39 9.36 -14.00
C ALA A 104 9.75 8.32 -13.05
N ALA A 105 10.51 7.80 -12.08
CA ALA A 105 9.99 6.77 -11.18
C ALA A 105 10.57 6.92 -9.77
N PHE A 106 9.69 6.85 -8.76
CA PHE A 106 10.08 6.84 -7.34
C PHE A 106 9.03 6.14 -6.47
N ASP A 107 9.45 5.67 -5.30
CA ASP A 107 8.54 5.10 -4.30
C ASP A 107 8.16 6.14 -3.25
N LEU A 108 6.90 6.06 -2.77
CA LEU A 108 6.35 6.88 -1.70
C LEU A 108 5.94 5.96 -0.54
N GLY A 109 6.48 6.21 0.65
CA GLY A 109 6.21 5.43 1.85
C GLY A 109 5.15 6.09 2.74
N ALA A 110 3.93 5.53 2.79
CA ALA A 110 2.86 5.91 3.71
C ALA A 110 2.00 4.70 4.12
N ALA A 111 2.58 3.52 4.10
CA ALA A 111 1.95 2.25 4.48
C ALA A 111 0.54 2.08 3.86
N CYS A 112 -0.46 1.70 4.66
CA CYS A 112 -1.84 1.47 4.19
C CYS A 112 -2.48 2.69 3.50
N SER A 113 -2.00 3.91 3.78
CA SER A 113 -2.45 5.15 3.13
C SER A 113 -1.67 5.47 1.85
N GLY A 114 -0.66 4.66 1.49
CA GLY A 114 0.27 4.92 0.39
C GLY A 114 -0.42 5.25 -0.93
N PHE A 115 -1.43 4.47 -1.32
CA PHE A 115 -2.17 4.73 -2.56
C PHE A 115 -2.86 6.10 -2.56
N ALA A 116 -3.53 6.47 -1.46
CA ALA A 116 -4.19 7.78 -1.36
C ALA A 116 -3.19 8.94 -1.42
N TYR A 117 -2.05 8.80 -0.75
CA TYR A 117 -0.94 9.78 -0.83
C TYR A 117 -0.36 9.87 -2.24
N ALA A 118 -0.16 8.72 -2.91
CA ALA A 118 0.35 8.68 -4.27
C ALA A 118 -0.60 9.34 -5.28
N VAL A 119 -1.92 9.14 -5.12
CA VAL A 119 -2.94 9.81 -5.93
C VAL A 119 -2.92 11.34 -5.71
N ASP A 120 -2.80 11.82 -4.46
CA ASP A 120 -2.67 13.25 -4.19
C ASP A 120 -1.35 13.82 -4.73
N ALA A 121 -0.25 13.07 -4.62
CA ALA A 121 1.03 13.45 -5.23
C ALA A 121 0.92 13.53 -6.77
N ALA A 122 0.34 12.51 -7.41
CA ALA A 122 0.09 12.51 -8.85
C ALA A 122 -0.69 13.74 -9.31
N ARG A 123 -1.78 14.09 -8.57
CA ARG A 123 -2.54 15.30 -8.82
C ARG A 123 -1.68 16.57 -8.78
N ARG A 124 -0.79 16.68 -7.77
CA ARG A 124 0.08 17.86 -7.62
C ARG A 124 1.07 17.97 -8.77
N TYR A 125 1.69 16.85 -9.19
CA TYR A 125 2.56 16.83 -10.37
C TYR A 125 1.81 17.24 -11.63
N LEU A 126 0.64 16.66 -11.89
CA LEU A 126 -0.21 17.00 -13.03
C LEU A 126 -0.69 18.46 -13.03
N GLN A 127 -0.74 19.14 -11.88
CA GLN A 127 -1.12 20.54 -11.78
C GLN A 127 0.02 21.50 -12.09
N THR A 128 1.26 21.10 -11.90
CA THR A 128 2.44 21.96 -11.99
C THR A 128 3.29 21.72 -13.22
N ASP A 129 3.03 20.62 -13.93
CA ASP A 129 3.77 20.24 -15.14
C ASP A 129 2.77 20.03 -16.30
N ASP A 130 2.77 20.98 -17.25
CA ASP A 130 1.85 20.96 -18.39
C ASP A 130 2.22 19.90 -19.44
N ASP A 131 3.46 19.43 -19.47
CA ASP A 131 3.91 18.37 -20.38
C ASP A 131 3.56 16.98 -19.86
N LEU A 132 3.29 16.84 -18.56
CA LEU A 132 2.92 15.57 -17.93
C LEU A 132 1.46 15.21 -18.26
N LYS A 133 1.25 14.17 -19.06
CA LYS A 133 -0.09 13.71 -19.45
C LYS A 133 -0.65 12.67 -18.49
N TYR A 134 0.10 11.63 -18.23
CA TYR A 134 -0.34 10.49 -17.45
C TYR A 134 0.63 10.14 -16.33
N VAL A 135 0.07 9.82 -15.19
CA VAL A 135 0.79 9.26 -14.03
C VAL A 135 0.27 7.87 -13.75
N LEU A 136 1.17 6.90 -13.63
CA LEU A 136 0.86 5.56 -13.16
C LEU A 136 1.14 5.50 -11.65
N VAL A 137 0.11 5.21 -10.87
CA VAL A 137 0.23 4.88 -9.44
C VAL A 137 0.10 3.38 -9.29
N VAL A 138 1.04 2.76 -8.58
CA VAL A 138 1.06 1.32 -8.33
C VAL A 138 1.37 1.02 -6.87
N SER A 139 0.52 0.19 -6.25
CA SER A 139 0.74 -0.36 -4.92
C SER A 139 0.92 -1.86 -5.00
N SER A 140 1.92 -2.41 -4.32
CA SER A 140 2.13 -3.85 -4.30
C SER A 140 2.71 -4.30 -2.98
N GLU A 141 2.08 -5.30 -2.36
CA GLU A 141 2.43 -5.78 -1.04
C GLU A 141 2.53 -7.30 -0.97
N ILE A 142 3.54 -7.77 -0.25
CA ILE A 142 3.67 -9.16 0.20
C ILE A 142 3.73 -9.14 1.74
N LEU A 143 2.57 -8.90 2.36
CA LEU A 143 2.49 -8.78 3.82
C LEU A 143 2.76 -10.12 4.52
N SER A 144 2.54 -11.24 3.82
CA SER A 144 2.88 -12.57 4.30
C SER A 144 4.36 -12.74 4.70
N ARG A 145 5.26 -11.88 4.21
CA ARG A 145 6.69 -11.93 4.55
C ARG A 145 7.01 -11.58 6.00
N PHE A 146 6.16 -10.79 6.66
CA PHE A 146 6.40 -10.34 8.04
C PHE A 146 5.22 -10.59 8.99
N VAL A 147 4.24 -11.39 8.59
CA VAL A 147 3.16 -11.86 9.46
C VAL A 147 3.61 -13.11 10.21
N ASP A 148 3.36 -13.18 11.51
CA ASP A 148 3.53 -14.36 12.32
C ASP A 148 2.31 -15.27 12.18
N TYR A 149 2.46 -16.40 11.51
CA TYR A 149 1.37 -17.36 11.30
C TYR A 149 1.04 -18.19 12.56
N THR A 150 1.69 -17.93 13.68
CA THR A 150 1.30 -18.46 15.01
C THR A 150 0.48 -17.46 15.83
N ASP A 151 0.45 -16.18 15.41
CA ASP A 151 -0.36 -15.13 16.04
C ASP A 151 -1.70 -14.96 15.32
N ARG A 152 -2.78 -15.47 15.93
CA ARG A 152 -4.14 -15.32 15.43
C ARG A 152 -4.58 -13.86 15.25
N ALA A 153 -4.03 -12.92 16.04
CA ALA A 153 -4.45 -11.54 16.00
C ALA A 153 -4.07 -10.82 14.70
N THR A 154 -3.01 -11.29 14.04
CA THR A 154 -2.47 -10.70 12.82
C THR A 154 -2.63 -11.58 11.60
N CYS A 155 -2.36 -12.88 11.67
CA CYS A 155 -2.29 -13.75 10.50
C CYS A 155 -3.61 -13.91 9.73
N VAL A 156 -4.75 -13.71 10.37
CA VAL A 156 -6.07 -13.81 9.74
C VAL A 156 -6.45 -12.56 8.92
N LEU A 157 -5.72 -11.45 9.09
CA LEU A 157 -6.07 -10.14 8.53
C LEU A 157 -5.40 -9.84 7.20
N PHE A 158 -4.16 -10.30 7.02
CA PHE A 158 -3.30 -9.85 5.93
C PHE A 158 -3.21 -10.86 4.79
N GLY A 159 -2.96 -10.36 3.61
CA GLY A 159 -2.68 -11.11 2.40
C GLY A 159 -1.79 -10.29 1.46
N ASP A 160 -1.52 -10.86 0.28
CA ASP A 160 -0.64 -10.30 -0.73
C ASP A 160 -1.45 -9.86 -1.95
N GLY A 161 -0.97 -8.84 -2.65
CA GLY A 161 -1.64 -8.36 -3.85
C GLY A 161 -1.07 -7.05 -4.37
N ALA A 162 -1.55 -6.67 -5.55
CA ALA A 162 -1.20 -5.39 -6.17
C ALA A 162 -2.40 -4.72 -6.82
N GLY A 163 -2.37 -3.39 -6.84
CA GLY A 163 -3.32 -2.55 -7.55
C GLY A 163 -2.61 -1.40 -8.25
N ALA A 164 -3.17 -0.94 -9.36
CA ALA A 164 -2.64 0.19 -10.10
C ALA A 164 -3.74 1.05 -10.72
N ALA A 165 -3.44 2.32 -10.94
CA ALA A 165 -4.30 3.26 -11.64
C ALA A 165 -3.51 4.17 -12.56
N VAL A 166 -4.04 4.43 -13.75
CA VAL A 166 -3.58 5.48 -14.64
C VAL A 166 -4.39 6.74 -14.40
N ILE A 167 -3.72 7.84 -14.12
CA ILE A 167 -4.30 9.12 -13.73
C ILE A 167 -3.93 10.20 -14.75
N GLU A 168 -4.91 11.01 -15.11
CA GLU A 168 -4.74 12.20 -15.97
C GLU A 168 -5.29 13.47 -15.31
N ARG A 169 -4.92 14.63 -15.83
CA ARG A 169 -5.53 15.91 -15.50
C ARG A 169 -6.98 15.95 -15.99
N SER A 170 -7.87 16.56 -15.22
CA SER A 170 -9.28 16.67 -15.55
C SER A 170 -9.87 17.97 -14.96
N ASP A 171 -10.96 18.43 -15.57
CA ASP A 171 -11.81 19.50 -15.02
C ASP A 171 -12.81 19.00 -13.98
N LYS A 172 -12.86 17.68 -13.73
CA LYS A 172 -13.70 17.08 -12.70
C LYS A 172 -13.29 17.58 -11.32
N LEU A 173 -14.28 17.78 -10.48
CA LEU A 173 -14.04 18.13 -9.08
C LEU A 173 -13.26 17.03 -8.37
N PHE A 174 -12.17 17.40 -7.73
CA PHE A 174 -11.36 16.50 -6.90
C PHE A 174 -10.93 17.23 -5.63
N THR A 175 -11.02 16.51 -4.53
CA THR A 175 -10.50 16.96 -3.24
C THR A 175 -9.77 15.83 -2.55
N SER A 176 -8.85 16.17 -1.66
CA SER A 176 -8.13 15.22 -0.83
C SER A 176 -7.85 15.82 0.55
N PHE A 177 -7.79 14.96 1.52
CA PHE A 177 -7.24 15.25 2.84
C PHE A 177 -6.25 14.13 3.18
N ILE A 178 -5.00 14.49 3.43
CA ILE A 178 -3.96 13.59 3.90
C ILE A 178 -3.49 14.06 5.28
N GLY A 179 -3.21 13.13 6.18
CA GLY A 179 -2.78 13.41 7.53
C GLY A 179 -2.05 12.22 8.13
N SER A 180 -1.32 12.45 9.21
CA SER A 180 -0.56 11.44 9.91
C SER A 180 -0.55 11.72 11.41
N ASP A 181 -0.59 10.67 12.22
CA ASP A 181 -0.40 10.73 13.67
C ASP A 181 0.73 9.76 14.07
N GLY A 182 1.94 10.30 14.19
CA GLY A 182 3.13 9.53 14.57
C GLY A 182 3.11 9.06 16.03
N SER A 183 2.25 9.61 16.90
CA SER A 183 2.14 9.17 18.29
C SER A 183 1.60 7.75 18.43
N GLY A 184 0.88 7.27 17.40
CA GLY A 184 0.34 5.91 17.30
C GLY A 184 1.33 4.86 16.77
N ALA A 185 2.56 5.23 16.42
CA ALA A 185 3.53 4.32 15.78
C ALA A 185 3.79 3.05 16.60
N LYS A 186 3.80 3.15 17.92
CA LYS A 186 3.99 2.01 18.85
C LYS A 186 2.88 0.96 18.84
N PHE A 187 1.73 1.25 18.25
CA PHE A 187 0.59 0.33 18.18
C PHE A 187 0.54 -0.52 16.91
N LEU A 188 1.32 -0.14 15.88
CA LEU A 188 1.40 -0.90 14.64
C LEU A 188 2.75 -0.66 13.96
N TYR A 189 3.63 -1.66 13.99
CA TYR A 189 4.95 -1.58 13.38
C TYR A 189 5.52 -2.95 13.02
N ALA A 190 6.41 -2.95 12.03
CA ALA A 190 7.29 -4.07 11.73
C ALA A 190 8.74 -3.57 11.75
N LYS A 191 9.59 -4.21 12.54
CA LYS A 191 10.99 -3.81 12.65
C LYS A 191 11.76 -4.24 11.41
N HIS A 192 12.63 -3.37 10.95
CA HIS A 192 13.56 -3.67 9.86
C HIS A 192 14.82 -4.33 10.43
N LYS A 193 15.31 -5.41 9.79
CA LYS A 193 16.62 -5.97 10.13
C LYS A 193 17.71 -5.23 9.38
N PHE A 194 18.64 -4.64 10.11
CA PHE A 194 19.79 -3.98 9.52
C PHE A 194 21.01 -4.92 9.49
N GLY A 195 21.79 -4.83 8.41
CA GLY A 195 23.10 -5.44 8.35
C GLY A 195 24.06 -4.78 9.36
N ARG A 196 25.03 -5.55 9.85
CA ARG A 196 26.04 -5.04 10.79
C ARG A 196 27.34 -4.74 10.06
N HIS A 197 27.91 -3.55 10.27
CA HIS A 197 29.25 -3.23 9.81
C HIS A 197 30.29 -3.67 10.86
N PRO A 198 31.53 -3.98 10.48
CA PRO A 198 32.53 -4.57 11.37
C PRO A 198 33.00 -3.65 12.51
N PHE A 199 32.68 -2.37 12.45
CA PHE A 199 33.07 -1.38 13.48
C PHE A 199 31.98 -1.11 14.51
N ARG A 200 30.89 -1.86 14.47
CA ARG A 200 29.79 -1.74 15.45
C ARG A 200 30.22 -2.36 16.77
N THR A 201 29.99 -1.65 17.88
CA THR A 201 30.34 -2.08 19.24
C THR A 201 29.13 -2.54 20.07
N THR A 202 27.91 -2.35 19.56
CA THR A 202 26.67 -2.76 20.24
C THR A 202 26.03 -3.95 19.54
N ASP A 203 25.48 -4.89 20.31
CA ASP A 203 24.83 -6.07 19.76
C ASP A 203 23.35 -5.88 19.45
N ALA A 204 22.70 -4.89 20.06
CA ALA A 204 21.28 -4.60 19.88
C ALA A 204 21.03 -3.39 18.97
N ASP A 205 19.99 -3.45 18.16
CA ASP A 205 19.45 -2.29 17.45
C ASP A 205 18.59 -1.46 18.39
N ASP A 206 18.80 -0.15 18.43
CA ASP A 206 17.97 0.77 19.21
C ASP A 206 16.80 1.28 18.35
N TYR A 207 15.63 0.77 18.63
CA TYR A 207 14.37 1.20 18.00
C TYR A 207 13.59 2.21 18.87
N GLY A 208 14.15 2.60 20.06
CA GLY A 208 13.48 3.44 21.04
C GLY A 208 12.59 2.64 22.02
N GLU A 209 12.30 3.27 23.17
CA GLU A 209 11.63 2.61 24.32
C GLU A 209 10.19 2.18 24.02
N ASP A 210 9.51 2.83 23.07
CA ASP A 210 8.12 2.54 22.73
C ASP A 210 7.95 1.26 21.86
N PHE A 211 9.03 0.75 21.26
CA PHE A 211 8.98 -0.41 20.33
C PHE A 211 9.47 -1.69 21.03
N THR A 212 8.70 -2.13 22.01
CA THR A 212 9.11 -3.17 22.97
C THR A 212 9.00 -4.61 22.50
N SER A 213 8.22 -4.90 21.43
CA SER A 213 8.11 -6.27 20.93
C SER A 213 9.49 -6.83 20.57
N THR A 214 9.81 -8.00 21.11
CA THR A 214 11.01 -8.79 20.75
C THR A 214 10.81 -9.56 19.44
N ASN A 215 9.58 -9.61 18.95
CA ASN A 215 9.22 -10.30 17.73
C ASN A 215 9.74 -9.56 16.49
N GLU A 216 10.23 -10.30 15.52
CA GLU A 216 10.70 -9.79 14.22
C GLU A 216 9.54 -9.58 13.23
N PHE A 217 8.35 -10.02 13.59
CA PHE A 217 7.13 -9.93 12.79
C PHE A 217 6.36 -8.63 13.07
N LEU A 218 5.30 -8.43 12.33
CA LEU A 218 4.38 -7.32 12.51
C LEU A 218 3.76 -7.37 13.91
N PHE A 219 3.95 -6.29 14.66
CA PHE A 219 3.25 -6.05 15.92
C PHE A 219 2.02 -5.19 15.68
N GLN A 220 0.88 -5.59 16.26
CA GLN A 220 -0.35 -4.82 16.22
C GLN A 220 -1.10 -4.88 17.55
N ASP A 221 -1.33 -3.71 18.17
CA ASP A 221 -2.39 -3.56 19.16
C ASP A 221 -3.72 -3.30 18.44
N GLY A 222 -4.46 -4.37 18.16
CA GLY A 222 -5.68 -4.31 17.38
C GLY A 222 -6.75 -3.37 17.98
N LYS A 223 -6.79 -3.20 19.31
CA LYS A 223 -7.75 -2.31 19.99
C LYS A 223 -7.44 -0.84 19.71
N GLU A 224 -6.18 -0.44 19.86
CA GLU A 224 -5.77 0.95 19.63
C GLU A 224 -5.81 1.29 18.15
N VAL A 225 -5.40 0.37 17.25
CA VAL A 225 -5.52 0.53 15.80
C VAL A 225 -6.98 0.69 15.38
N TYR A 226 -7.90 -0.12 15.92
CA TYR A 226 -9.33 -0.01 15.63
C TYR A 226 -9.91 1.35 16.06
N LYS A 227 -9.61 1.80 17.30
CA LYS A 227 -10.05 3.11 17.80
C LYS A 227 -9.56 4.26 16.90
N PHE A 228 -8.29 4.19 16.49
CA PHE A 228 -7.73 5.18 15.58
C PHE A 228 -8.44 5.17 14.23
N ALA A 229 -8.54 4.00 13.57
CA ALA A 229 -9.10 3.87 12.23
C ALA A 229 -10.56 4.32 12.14
N THR A 230 -11.39 3.93 13.13
CA THR A 230 -12.81 4.29 13.18
C THR A 230 -13.07 5.78 13.39
N LYS A 231 -12.07 6.52 13.86
CA LYS A 231 -12.12 7.99 14.02
C LYS A 231 -11.45 8.69 12.83
N ALA A 232 -10.26 8.24 12.44
CA ALA A 232 -9.44 8.91 11.43
C ALA A 232 -10.08 8.90 10.05
N LEU A 233 -10.65 7.76 9.62
CA LEU A 233 -11.24 7.63 8.29
C LEU A 233 -12.46 8.54 8.07
N PRO A 234 -13.48 8.55 8.96
CA PRO A 234 -14.59 9.50 8.84
C PRO A 234 -14.14 10.97 8.90
N THR A 235 -13.18 11.28 9.80
CA THR A 235 -12.63 12.64 9.91
C THR A 235 -11.93 13.07 8.62
N ALA A 236 -11.16 12.19 8.01
CA ALA A 236 -10.48 12.48 6.74
C ALA A 236 -11.48 12.69 5.59
N ALA A 237 -12.53 11.87 5.52
CA ALA A 237 -13.60 12.01 4.53
C ALA A 237 -14.33 13.35 4.71
N GLN A 238 -14.72 13.70 5.94
CA GLN A 238 -15.38 14.96 6.25
C GLN A 238 -14.50 16.16 5.89
N ASN A 239 -13.24 16.16 6.33
CA ASN A 239 -12.29 17.23 6.00
C ASN A 239 -12.06 17.39 4.48
N ALA A 240 -12.08 16.31 3.73
CA ALA A 240 -12.00 16.36 2.28
C ALA A 240 -13.27 16.99 1.68
N ALA A 241 -14.45 16.57 2.13
CA ALA A 241 -15.75 17.06 1.68
C ALA A 241 -15.93 18.57 1.99
N ASP A 242 -15.56 19.00 3.20
CA ASP A 242 -15.67 20.39 3.64
C ASP A 242 -14.89 21.36 2.75
N LYS A 243 -13.74 20.94 2.20
CA LYS A 243 -12.93 21.75 1.27
C LYS A 243 -13.67 22.16 0.01
N ILE A 244 -14.69 21.42 -0.38
CA ILE A 244 -15.49 21.66 -1.59
C ILE A 244 -16.96 21.92 -1.29
N GLY A 245 -17.32 22.08 -0.01
CA GLY A 245 -18.70 22.33 0.42
C GLY A 245 -19.66 21.17 0.16
N LEU A 246 -19.16 19.93 0.12
CA LEU A 246 -19.96 18.72 -0.06
C LEU A 246 -20.49 18.24 1.30
N ASP A 247 -21.82 18.11 1.41
CA ASP A 247 -22.46 17.45 2.54
C ASP A 247 -22.37 15.93 2.36
N VAL A 248 -21.80 15.25 3.35
CA VAL A 248 -21.60 13.77 3.36
C VAL A 248 -22.43 13.08 4.46
N THR A 249 -23.40 13.78 5.09
CA THR A 249 -24.30 13.22 6.10
C THR A 249 -25.51 12.53 5.49
#